data_a4a9a8a86534e1d765e8938f01c80bb4
#
_entry.id   a4a9a8a86534e1d765e8938f01c80bb4
#
_cell.length_a   1.000
_cell.length_b   1.000
_cell.length_c   1.000
_cell.angle_alpha   90.00
_cell.angle_beta   90.00
_cell.angle_gamma   90.00
#
_symmetry.space_group_name_H-M   'P 1'
#
loop_
_entity.id
_entity.type
_entity.pdbx_description
1 polymer ?
#
loop_
_entity_poly.entity_id
_entity_poly.type
_entity_poly.pdbx_seq_one_letter_code
_entity_poly.pdbx_strand_id
1 'polypeptide(L)'
;LSYPRYINRKKETLSGKTRLMVPQGTDLRFIFHTKDVASMNIIHDSICHEVKSENNEYVYSYKAMQTFKLYVNISNQWSENYNPIPFKVEVIPDEYPEIQVQPFNENFSKQTYYSGLVADDYGFSKLLYHFEVENKPNQSFVKRIDIDKNNSRTSFYYSVDLDTLMMYPGDEVKTYFEIWDNDGINGAKSRRSELFYLSLPTRETLDSLADSSEENIISKLEE
;
A
#
# COMPACT_ATOMS: atom_id res chain seq x y z
N LEU A 1 -0.01 9.65 21.53
CA LEU A 1 0.30 8.96 20.28
C LEU A 1 0.46 9.99 19.16
N SER A 2 1.54 9.92 18.39
CA SER A 2 1.77 10.70 17.18
C SER A 2 2.07 9.72 16.04
N TYR A 3 1.15 9.66 15.09
CA TYR A 3 1.23 8.71 13.99
C TYR A 3 2.19 9.20 12.90
N PRO A 4 2.80 8.30 12.08
CA PRO A 4 3.52 8.67 10.87
C PRO A 4 2.67 9.53 9.94
N ARG A 5 3.29 10.45 9.20
CA ARG A 5 2.59 11.43 8.37
C ARG A 5 1.73 10.80 7.27
N TYR A 6 2.20 9.69 6.69
CA TYR A 6 1.52 9.02 5.59
C TYR A 6 0.18 8.39 6.00
N ILE A 7 0.00 8.04 7.28
CA ILE A 7 -1.25 7.50 7.85
C ILE A 7 -2.36 8.57 7.89
N ASN A 8 -1.99 9.86 7.82
CA ASN A 8 -2.92 11.00 7.85
C ASN A 8 -3.88 10.99 9.06
N ARG A 9 -3.41 10.52 10.21
CA ARG A 9 -4.16 10.41 11.45
C ARG A 9 -3.74 11.50 12.44
N LYS A 10 -4.70 12.14 13.11
CA LYS A 10 -4.43 13.15 14.13
C LYS A 10 -3.79 12.53 15.37
N LYS A 11 -3.01 13.35 16.08
CA LYS A 11 -2.47 12.98 17.40
C LYS A 11 -3.60 12.61 18.34
N GLU A 12 -3.37 11.61 19.19
CA GLU A 12 -4.34 11.08 20.13
C GLU A 12 -3.74 10.96 21.52
N THR A 13 -4.53 11.25 22.53
CA THR A 13 -4.18 11.05 23.94
C THR A 13 -5.09 10.00 24.54
N LEU A 14 -4.49 8.94 25.08
CA LEU A 14 -5.20 7.87 25.77
C LEU A 14 -4.84 7.91 27.24
N SER A 15 -5.82 7.73 28.13
CA SER A 15 -5.60 7.70 29.58
C SER A 15 -5.95 6.34 30.16
N GLY A 16 -5.15 5.88 31.14
CA GLY A 16 -5.39 4.63 31.87
C GLY A 16 -5.28 3.35 31.07
N LYS A 17 -4.64 3.39 29.89
CA LYS A 17 -4.45 2.21 29.03
C LYS A 17 -3.05 1.62 29.22
N THR A 18 -2.99 0.33 29.54
CA THR A 18 -1.75 -0.45 29.62
C THR A 18 -1.54 -1.40 28.44
N ARG A 19 -2.55 -1.51 27.58
CA ARG A 19 -2.47 -2.25 26.30
C ARG A 19 -2.83 -1.31 25.17
N LEU A 20 -1.93 -1.20 24.21
CA LEU A 20 -2.07 -0.35 23.04
C LEU A 20 -1.87 -1.18 21.79
N MET A 21 -2.56 -0.81 20.72
CA MET A 21 -2.36 -1.31 19.37
C MET A 21 -2.15 -0.09 18.47
N VAL A 22 -1.00 -0.02 17.81
CA VAL A 22 -0.57 1.15 17.05
C VAL A 22 0.07 0.76 15.73
N PRO A 23 -0.07 1.56 14.68
CA PRO A 23 0.68 1.39 13.44
C PRO A 23 2.18 1.50 13.67
N GLN A 24 2.96 0.78 12.87
CA GLN A 24 4.42 0.87 12.88
C GLN A 24 4.90 2.30 12.64
N GLY A 25 5.93 2.70 13.36
CA GLY A 25 6.50 4.05 13.30
C GLY A 25 5.78 5.10 14.13
N THR A 26 4.75 4.71 14.91
CA THR A 26 4.06 5.62 15.85
C THR A 26 5.01 6.08 16.96
N ASP A 27 5.11 7.40 17.16
CA ASP A 27 5.82 7.97 18.30
C ASP A 27 4.90 7.95 19.53
N LEU A 28 5.32 7.21 20.54
CA LEU A 28 4.66 7.06 21.83
C LEU A 28 5.29 8.03 22.82
N ARG A 29 4.46 8.73 23.57
CA ARG A 29 4.87 9.52 24.71
C ARG A 29 4.04 9.11 25.91
N PHE A 30 4.65 8.37 26.85
CA PHE A 30 4.06 8.00 28.12
C PHE A 30 4.28 9.14 29.11
N ILE A 31 3.21 9.59 29.73
CA ILE A 31 3.22 10.63 30.76
C ILE A 31 2.61 10.04 32.02
N PHE A 32 3.39 10.00 33.08
CA PHE A 32 2.96 9.48 34.37
C PHE A 32 2.87 10.63 35.38
N HIS A 33 1.66 10.93 35.81
CA HIS A 33 1.41 11.83 36.90
C HIS A 33 1.52 11.05 38.21
N THR A 34 2.39 11.48 39.12
CA THR A 34 2.67 10.72 40.32
C THR A 34 2.50 11.59 41.57
N LYS A 35 2.25 10.90 42.69
CA LYS A 35 2.26 11.50 44.02
C LYS A 35 3.13 10.63 44.92
N ASP A 36 4.04 11.27 45.68
CA ASP A 36 4.92 10.58 46.67
C ASP A 36 5.82 9.50 46.05
N VAL A 37 6.26 9.69 44.78
CA VAL A 37 7.25 8.83 44.09
C VAL A 37 8.62 9.50 44.15
N ALA A 38 9.63 8.80 44.63
CA ALA A 38 11.01 9.27 44.72
C ALA A 38 11.79 8.98 43.41
N SER A 39 11.59 7.81 42.80
CA SER A 39 12.20 7.45 41.53
C SER A 39 11.30 6.59 40.67
N MET A 40 11.50 6.67 39.34
CA MET A 40 10.83 5.82 38.36
C MET A 40 11.83 5.27 37.38
N ASN A 41 11.75 3.94 37.17
CA ASN A 41 12.52 3.22 36.19
C ASN A 41 11.61 2.52 35.21
N ILE A 42 11.95 2.55 33.93
CA ILE A 42 11.26 1.80 32.89
C ILE A 42 12.18 0.71 32.38
N ILE A 43 11.74 -0.53 32.48
CA ILE A 43 12.42 -1.68 31.91
C ILE A 43 11.80 -1.96 30.56
N HIS A 44 12.59 -1.81 29.49
CA HIS A 44 12.22 -2.06 28.13
C HIS A 44 13.31 -2.91 27.47
N ASP A 45 12.94 -4.04 26.86
CA ASP A 45 13.86 -5.02 26.27
C ASP A 45 15.04 -5.41 27.20
N SER A 46 14.75 -5.63 28.47
CA SER A 46 15.74 -5.94 29.52
C SER A 46 16.71 -4.79 29.88
N ILE A 47 16.53 -3.60 29.28
CA ILE A 47 17.30 -2.41 29.60
C ILE A 47 16.50 -1.55 30.59
N CYS A 48 17.17 -1.14 31.67
CA CYS A 48 16.59 -0.27 32.69
C CYS A 48 16.90 1.20 32.33
N HIS A 49 15.86 1.99 32.15
CA HIS A 49 15.94 3.42 31.89
C HIS A 49 15.45 4.19 33.12
N GLU A 50 16.33 4.97 33.73
CA GLU A 50 15.94 5.91 34.76
C GLU A 50 15.23 7.10 34.12
N VAL A 51 14.01 7.41 34.58
CA VAL A 51 13.22 8.54 34.08
C VAL A 51 13.25 9.67 35.07
N LYS A 52 13.69 10.85 34.64
CA LYS A 52 13.72 12.06 35.48
C LYS A 52 12.34 12.69 35.57
N SER A 53 12.02 13.17 36.78
CA SER A 53 10.78 13.92 37.00
C SER A 53 10.96 15.39 36.67
N GLU A 54 9.97 15.95 35.98
CA GLU A 54 9.78 17.38 35.81
C GLU A 54 8.37 17.75 36.30
N ASN A 55 8.26 18.56 37.33
CA ASN A 55 6.99 19.02 37.91
C ASN A 55 6.02 17.88 38.28
N ASN A 56 6.51 16.83 38.92
CA ASN A 56 5.76 15.59 39.26
C ASN A 56 5.25 14.79 38.05
N GLU A 57 5.76 15.07 36.87
CA GLU A 57 5.52 14.28 35.67
C GLU A 57 6.79 13.52 35.29
N TYR A 58 6.64 12.24 35.00
CA TYR A 58 7.67 11.42 34.41
C TYR A 58 7.30 11.16 32.95
N VAL A 59 8.22 11.45 32.03
CA VAL A 59 7.96 11.32 30.59
C VAL A 59 8.93 10.31 29.97
N TYR A 60 8.39 9.31 29.30
CA TYR A 60 9.15 8.36 28.50
C TYR A 60 8.64 8.37 27.06
N SER A 61 9.54 8.53 26.10
CA SER A 61 9.21 8.55 24.68
C SER A 61 9.88 7.39 23.96
N TYR A 62 9.13 6.74 23.07
CA TYR A 62 9.63 5.61 22.28
C TYR A 62 8.93 5.54 20.93
N LYS A 63 9.68 5.19 19.88
CA LYS A 63 9.14 4.96 18.54
C LYS A 63 8.81 3.49 18.36
N ALA A 64 7.53 3.18 18.14
CA ALA A 64 7.03 1.81 18.03
C ALA A 64 7.33 1.20 16.66
N MET A 65 8.47 0.52 16.52
CA MET A 65 8.87 -0.15 15.28
C MET A 65 8.49 -1.63 15.27
N GLN A 66 8.36 -2.25 16.43
CA GLN A 66 7.97 -3.64 16.63
C GLN A 66 7.17 -3.79 17.92
N THR A 67 6.41 -4.85 18.04
CA THR A 67 5.66 -5.18 19.28
C THR A 67 6.61 -5.35 20.45
N PHE A 68 6.29 -4.71 21.58
CA PHE A 68 7.13 -4.74 22.77
C PHE A 68 6.32 -4.72 24.07
N LYS A 69 7.02 -5.00 25.17
CA LYS A 69 6.53 -4.82 26.53
C LYS A 69 7.48 -3.91 27.29
N LEU A 70 6.92 -3.07 28.12
CA LEU A 70 7.70 -2.34 29.10
C LEU A 70 7.08 -2.49 30.49
N TYR A 71 7.90 -2.36 31.50
CA TYR A 71 7.51 -2.43 32.91
C TYR A 71 7.91 -1.13 33.59
N VAL A 72 6.96 -0.49 34.26
CA VAL A 72 7.19 0.73 35.02
C VAL A 72 7.39 0.35 36.48
N ASN A 73 8.59 0.59 37.02
CA ASN A 73 8.94 0.43 38.40
C ASN A 73 8.98 1.79 39.09
N ILE A 74 8.35 1.90 40.23
CA ILE A 74 8.35 3.10 41.06
C ILE A 74 8.85 2.78 42.44
N SER A 75 9.58 3.70 43.05
CA SER A 75 10.01 3.59 44.43
C SER A 75 9.79 4.89 45.20
N ASN A 76 9.67 4.76 46.50
CA ASN A 76 9.63 5.86 47.45
C ASN A 76 10.43 5.46 48.72
N GLN A 77 10.41 6.30 49.75
CA GLN A 77 11.13 6.04 50.98
C GLN A 77 10.66 4.80 51.78
N TRP A 78 9.48 4.23 51.39
CA TRP A 78 8.83 3.13 52.11
C TRP A 78 8.86 1.81 51.31
N SER A 79 9.01 1.87 50.00
CA SER A 79 8.93 0.71 49.14
C SER A 79 9.79 0.89 47.88
N GLU A 80 10.56 -0.15 47.57
CA GLU A 80 11.38 -0.20 46.35
C GLU A 80 10.80 -1.20 45.34
N ASN A 81 10.55 -0.75 44.12
CA ASN A 81 10.23 -1.59 42.95
C ASN A 81 9.18 -2.68 43.16
N TYR A 82 8.19 -2.43 44.00
CA TYR A 82 7.17 -3.40 44.34
C TYR A 82 6.05 -3.42 43.27
N ASN A 83 5.83 -4.58 42.64
CA ASN A 83 4.84 -4.80 41.60
C ASN A 83 4.99 -3.88 40.35
N PRO A 84 5.92 -4.20 39.43
CA PRO A 84 6.07 -3.49 38.18
C PRO A 84 4.75 -3.41 37.38
N ILE A 85 4.39 -2.24 36.88
CA ILE A 85 3.20 -2.06 36.06
C ILE A 85 3.53 -2.46 34.63
N PRO A 86 2.92 -3.52 34.07
CA PRO A 86 3.20 -3.95 32.71
C PRO A 86 2.42 -3.11 31.68
N PHE A 87 3.10 -2.69 30.63
CA PHE A 87 2.51 -2.15 29.42
C PHE A 87 2.83 -3.06 28.24
N LYS A 88 1.84 -3.31 27.39
CA LYS A 88 1.98 -4.05 26.14
C LYS A 88 1.61 -3.15 24.98
N VAL A 89 2.52 -3.01 24.04
CA VAL A 89 2.27 -2.29 22.79
C VAL A 89 2.38 -3.28 21.63
N GLU A 90 1.29 -3.50 20.94
CA GLU A 90 1.21 -4.27 19.71
C GLU A 90 1.37 -3.33 18.54
N VAL A 91 2.34 -3.63 17.69
CA VAL A 91 2.62 -2.84 16.50
C VAL A 91 2.04 -3.56 15.28
N ILE A 92 1.20 -2.84 14.54
CA ILE A 92 0.63 -3.30 13.27
C ILE A 92 1.58 -2.86 12.17
N PRO A 93 2.20 -3.81 11.44
CA PRO A 93 3.00 -3.46 10.27
C PRO A 93 2.11 -2.93 9.15
N ASP A 94 2.68 -2.13 8.27
CA ASP A 94 2.05 -1.66 7.05
C ASP A 94 1.96 -2.79 6.02
N GLU A 95 0.80 -2.98 5.42
CA GLU A 95 0.53 -4.07 4.48
C GLU A 95 0.97 -3.70 3.06
N TYR A 96 0.95 -4.68 2.14
CA TYR A 96 1.16 -4.45 0.72
C TYR A 96 -0.14 -3.99 0.07
N PRO A 97 -0.08 -3.06 -0.89
CA PRO A 97 -1.27 -2.67 -1.64
C PRO A 97 -1.81 -3.84 -2.46
N GLU A 98 -3.10 -3.81 -2.73
CA GLU A 98 -3.80 -4.77 -3.57
C GLU A 98 -4.23 -4.12 -4.88
N ILE A 99 -4.24 -4.91 -5.95
CA ILE A 99 -4.71 -4.49 -7.26
C ILE A 99 -5.43 -5.63 -7.98
N GLN A 100 -6.59 -5.31 -8.53
CA GLN A 100 -7.37 -6.18 -9.40
C GLN A 100 -7.70 -5.39 -10.66
N VAL A 101 -7.46 -5.99 -11.82
CA VAL A 101 -7.72 -5.34 -13.12
C VAL A 101 -8.43 -6.33 -14.03
N GLN A 102 -9.39 -5.83 -14.78
CA GLN A 102 -10.11 -6.61 -15.80
C GLN A 102 -10.11 -5.81 -17.11
N PRO A 103 -9.70 -6.43 -18.21
CA PRO A 103 -9.91 -5.85 -19.52
C PRO A 103 -11.40 -5.98 -19.90
N PHE A 104 -11.93 -4.96 -20.55
CA PHE A 104 -13.22 -5.06 -21.20
C PHE A 104 -13.09 -4.50 -22.60
N ASN A 105 -13.14 -5.36 -23.57
CA ASN A 105 -13.04 -5.03 -24.98
C ASN A 105 -14.34 -5.37 -25.68
N GLU A 106 -14.80 -4.48 -26.54
CA GLU A 106 -15.66 -4.87 -27.64
C GLU A 106 -14.79 -5.62 -28.68
N ASN A 107 -15.27 -6.74 -29.15
CA ASN A 107 -14.56 -7.55 -30.15
C ASN A 107 -14.07 -6.67 -31.31
N PHE A 108 -12.79 -6.78 -31.65
CA PHE A 108 -12.12 -6.06 -32.76
C PHE A 108 -11.95 -4.53 -32.58
N SER A 109 -12.01 -4.02 -31.36
CA SER A 109 -11.71 -2.61 -31.13
C SER A 109 -10.20 -2.36 -31.18
N LYS A 110 -9.81 -1.29 -31.88
CA LYS A 110 -8.43 -0.75 -31.85
C LYS A 110 -8.08 -0.16 -30.48
N GLN A 111 -9.05 -0.03 -29.61
CA GLN A 111 -8.87 0.45 -28.26
C GLN A 111 -9.10 -0.70 -27.26
N THR A 112 -8.18 -0.82 -26.31
CA THR A 112 -8.32 -1.71 -25.17
C THR A 112 -8.67 -0.90 -23.94
N TYR A 113 -9.71 -1.31 -23.23
CA TYR A 113 -10.18 -0.67 -22.00
C TYR A 113 -9.89 -1.57 -20.81
N TYR A 114 -9.53 -0.96 -19.72
CA TYR A 114 -9.30 -1.62 -18.43
C TYR A 114 -10.12 -0.95 -17.35
N SER A 115 -10.72 -1.75 -16.50
CA SER A 115 -11.25 -1.30 -15.21
C SER A 115 -10.46 -1.97 -14.10
N GLY A 116 -10.08 -1.21 -13.09
CA GLY A 116 -9.34 -1.75 -11.96
C GLY A 116 -9.81 -1.21 -10.63
N LEU A 117 -9.51 -1.99 -9.61
CA LEU A 117 -9.71 -1.65 -8.21
C LEU A 117 -8.38 -1.80 -7.48
N VAL A 118 -8.03 -0.80 -6.70
CA VAL A 118 -6.86 -0.82 -5.81
C VAL A 118 -7.31 -0.62 -4.36
N ALA A 119 -6.65 -1.30 -3.43
CA ALA A 119 -6.88 -1.18 -2.00
C ALA A 119 -5.56 -1.16 -1.23
N ASP A 120 -5.54 -0.43 -0.11
CA ASP A 120 -4.42 -0.31 0.81
C ASP A 120 -4.91 0.20 2.16
N ASP A 121 -4.18 -0.04 3.24
CA ASP A 121 -4.60 0.39 4.58
C ASP A 121 -4.45 1.90 4.82
N TYR A 122 -3.46 2.57 4.17
CA TYR A 122 -3.18 4.00 4.38
C TYR A 122 -3.15 4.84 3.10
N GLY A 123 -3.39 4.23 1.93
CA GLY A 123 -3.48 4.91 0.65
C GLY A 123 -2.24 4.75 -0.23
N PHE A 124 -2.21 5.48 -1.33
CA PHE A 124 -1.31 5.20 -2.45
C PHE A 124 -0.35 6.35 -2.73
N SER A 125 0.83 6.02 -3.29
CA SER A 125 1.75 7.00 -3.85
C SER A 125 1.60 7.16 -5.35
N LYS A 126 1.45 6.07 -6.10
CA LYS A 126 1.32 6.07 -7.57
C LYS A 126 0.72 4.78 -8.11
N LEU A 127 0.03 4.90 -9.25
CA LEU A 127 -0.37 3.80 -10.11
C LEU A 127 0.32 3.97 -11.46
N LEU A 128 0.94 2.90 -11.95
CA LEU A 128 1.68 2.87 -13.20
C LEU A 128 1.08 1.84 -14.15
N TYR A 129 1.00 2.19 -15.42
CA TYR A 129 0.73 1.28 -16.51
C TYR A 129 2.03 0.99 -17.24
N HIS A 130 2.38 -0.27 -17.38
CA HIS A 130 3.57 -0.75 -18.08
C HIS A 130 3.14 -1.34 -19.42
N PHE A 131 3.88 -0.95 -20.45
CA PHE A 131 3.70 -1.41 -21.81
C PHE A 131 5.07 -1.87 -22.32
N GLU A 132 5.21 -3.16 -22.58
CA GLU A 132 6.46 -3.79 -22.96
C GLU A 132 6.28 -4.51 -24.31
N VAL A 133 6.97 -4.06 -25.35
CA VAL A 133 6.98 -4.73 -26.65
C VAL A 133 8.08 -5.78 -26.65
N GLU A 134 7.74 -7.02 -26.98
CA GLU A 134 8.69 -8.11 -27.00
C GLU A 134 9.80 -7.82 -28.03
N ASN A 135 11.06 -8.04 -27.62
CA ASN A 135 12.26 -7.78 -28.43
C ASN A 135 12.46 -6.31 -28.91
N LYS A 136 11.67 -5.36 -28.43
CA LYS A 136 11.74 -3.93 -28.79
C LYS A 136 11.72 -3.01 -27.56
N PRO A 137 12.77 -3.00 -26.72
CA PRO A 137 12.77 -2.24 -25.47
C PRO A 137 12.59 -0.73 -25.67
N ASN A 138 13.05 -0.20 -26.81
CA ASN A 138 12.91 1.22 -27.15
C ASN A 138 11.47 1.66 -27.43
N GLN A 139 10.54 0.72 -27.61
CA GLN A 139 9.11 0.97 -27.79
C GLN A 139 8.32 0.73 -26.50
N SER A 140 8.98 0.22 -25.47
CA SER A 140 8.39 0.02 -24.15
C SER A 140 8.31 1.34 -23.39
N PHE A 141 7.24 1.55 -22.65
CA PHE A 141 7.07 2.75 -21.82
C PHE A 141 6.30 2.46 -20.53
N VAL A 142 6.40 3.41 -19.61
CA VAL A 142 5.64 3.41 -18.36
C VAL A 142 4.86 4.71 -18.28
N LYS A 143 3.55 4.62 -18.03
CA LYS A 143 2.67 5.78 -17.90
C LYS A 143 2.04 5.82 -16.53
N ARG A 144 2.06 6.99 -15.90
CA ARG A 144 1.38 7.20 -14.64
C ARG A 144 -0.11 7.42 -14.86
N ILE A 145 -0.92 6.77 -14.03
CA ILE A 145 -2.37 6.93 -13.99
C ILE A 145 -2.73 7.72 -12.73
N ASP A 146 -3.57 8.72 -12.88
CA ASP A 146 -4.05 9.50 -11.76
C ASP A 146 -5.13 8.73 -10.99
N ILE A 147 -4.92 8.63 -9.67
CA ILE A 147 -5.84 8.01 -8.73
C ILE A 147 -5.98 8.89 -7.48
N ASP A 148 -7.07 8.73 -6.76
CA ASP A 148 -7.20 9.35 -5.44
C ASP A 148 -6.28 8.63 -4.45
N LYS A 149 -5.25 9.35 -4.01
CA LYS A 149 -4.18 8.81 -3.16
C LYS A 149 -4.55 8.72 -1.68
N ASN A 150 -5.58 9.45 -1.26
CA ASN A 150 -5.96 9.58 0.15
C ASN A 150 -7.02 8.55 0.56
N ASN A 151 -7.65 7.90 -0.41
CA ASN A 151 -8.59 6.85 -0.15
C ASN A 151 -7.88 5.50 -0.01
N SER A 152 -8.29 4.70 0.96
CA SER A 152 -7.80 3.33 1.15
C SER A 152 -8.31 2.36 0.08
N ARG A 153 -9.30 2.77 -0.73
CA ARG A 153 -9.85 1.99 -1.84
C ARG A 153 -10.35 2.91 -2.93
N THR A 154 -9.92 2.66 -4.16
CA THR A 154 -10.38 3.44 -5.33
C THR A 154 -10.42 2.60 -6.59
N SER A 155 -11.35 2.93 -7.47
CA SER A 155 -11.43 2.35 -8.81
C SER A 155 -10.78 3.27 -9.81
N PHE A 156 -10.26 2.71 -10.87
CA PHE A 156 -9.73 3.46 -12.00
C PHE A 156 -10.18 2.83 -13.32
N TYR A 157 -10.17 3.68 -14.36
CA TYR A 157 -10.40 3.26 -15.73
C TYR A 157 -9.22 3.74 -16.57
N TYR A 158 -8.80 2.91 -17.49
CA TYR A 158 -7.71 3.24 -18.39
C TYR A 158 -7.98 2.69 -19.77
N SER A 159 -7.65 3.44 -20.80
CA SER A 159 -7.77 2.99 -22.19
C SER A 159 -6.45 3.17 -22.93
N VAL A 160 -6.18 2.23 -23.79
CA VAL A 160 -5.02 2.22 -24.68
C VAL A 160 -5.54 2.18 -26.11
N ASP A 161 -5.12 3.17 -26.90
CA ASP A 161 -5.35 3.20 -28.34
C ASP A 161 -4.14 2.59 -29.04
N LEU A 162 -4.33 1.41 -29.62
CA LEU A 162 -3.26 0.65 -30.29
C LEU A 162 -2.74 1.35 -31.55
N ASP A 163 -3.54 2.19 -32.21
CA ASP A 163 -3.10 2.96 -33.37
C ASP A 163 -2.07 4.05 -33.01
N THR A 164 -2.09 4.54 -31.77
CA THR A 164 -1.12 5.53 -31.29
C THR A 164 0.21 4.93 -30.88
N LEU A 165 0.24 3.61 -30.73
CA LEU A 165 1.39 2.86 -30.23
C LEU A 165 2.16 2.26 -31.41
N MET A 166 2.88 2.90 -32.19
CA MET A 166 3.74 2.44 -33.31
C MET A 166 3.97 0.90 -33.38
N MET A 167 2.87 0.11 -33.22
CA MET A 167 2.88 -1.35 -33.27
C MET A 167 2.76 -1.79 -34.73
N TYR A 168 3.48 -2.84 -35.07
CA TYR A 168 3.40 -3.49 -36.38
C TYR A 168 2.58 -4.79 -36.27
N PRO A 169 1.89 -5.21 -37.35
CA PRO A 169 1.24 -6.51 -37.40
C PRO A 169 2.20 -7.64 -37.01
N GLY A 170 1.80 -8.45 -36.04
CA GLY A 170 2.61 -9.53 -35.47
C GLY A 170 3.45 -9.14 -34.26
N ASP A 171 3.43 -7.88 -33.82
CA ASP A 171 4.04 -7.50 -32.54
C ASP A 171 3.22 -8.07 -31.37
N GLU A 172 3.93 -8.69 -30.43
CA GLU A 172 3.37 -9.12 -29.15
C GLU A 172 3.74 -8.11 -28.06
N VAL A 173 2.73 -7.68 -27.34
CA VAL A 173 2.86 -6.70 -26.27
C VAL A 173 2.35 -7.28 -24.99
N LYS A 174 3.15 -7.12 -23.97
CA LYS A 174 2.83 -7.46 -22.60
C LYS A 174 2.54 -6.19 -21.81
N THR A 175 1.40 -6.15 -21.15
CA THR A 175 1.01 -5.00 -20.33
C THR A 175 0.60 -5.43 -18.93
N TYR A 176 0.80 -4.54 -17.97
CA TYR A 176 0.36 -4.73 -16.59
C TYR A 176 0.26 -3.38 -15.87
N PHE A 177 -0.43 -3.39 -14.73
CA PHE A 177 -0.52 -2.24 -13.84
C PHE A 177 0.28 -2.51 -12.58
N GLU A 178 0.88 -1.47 -12.01
CA GLU A 178 1.66 -1.55 -10.77
C GLU A 178 1.22 -0.43 -9.82
N ILE A 179 0.63 -0.84 -8.69
CA ILE A 179 0.23 0.07 -7.61
C ILE A 179 1.33 0.13 -6.55
N TRP A 180 1.59 1.31 -6.03
CA TRP A 180 2.53 1.56 -4.95
C TRP A 180 1.81 2.21 -3.78
N ASP A 181 2.05 1.70 -2.57
CA ASP A 181 1.60 2.30 -1.32
C ASP A 181 2.35 3.61 -1.01
N ASN A 182 2.03 4.18 0.14
CA ASN A 182 2.62 5.43 0.62
C ASN A 182 3.48 5.24 1.88
N ASP A 183 3.92 4.00 2.22
CA ASP A 183 4.72 3.71 3.43
C ASP A 183 5.96 4.61 3.50
N GLY A 184 5.93 5.54 4.45
CA GLY A 184 7.01 6.47 4.74
C GLY A 184 8.02 5.98 5.79
N ILE A 185 7.85 4.78 6.33
CA ILE A 185 8.71 4.20 7.38
C ILE A 185 9.69 3.19 6.81
N ASN A 186 9.19 2.17 6.10
CA ASN A 186 10.02 1.09 5.54
C ASN A 186 10.31 1.29 4.04
N GLY A 187 9.69 2.28 3.42
CA GLY A 187 9.71 2.53 1.99
C GLY A 187 8.50 1.94 1.28
N ALA A 188 8.04 2.64 0.25
CA ALA A 188 6.86 2.25 -0.50
C ALA A 188 7.01 0.87 -1.12
N LYS A 189 6.01 0.02 -0.92
CA LYS A 189 5.88 -1.33 -1.48
C LYS A 189 5.00 -1.30 -2.72
N SER A 190 5.16 -2.26 -3.61
CA SER A 190 4.32 -2.35 -4.80
C SER A 190 3.71 -3.73 -5.01
N ARG A 191 2.62 -3.74 -5.78
CA ARG A 191 2.01 -4.95 -6.31
C ARG A 191 1.62 -4.75 -7.76
N ARG A 192 1.82 -5.80 -8.56
CA ARG A 192 1.45 -5.84 -9.97
C ARG A 192 0.13 -6.57 -10.16
N SER A 193 -0.62 -6.15 -11.17
CA SER A 193 -1.76 -6.90 -11.69
C SER A 193 -1.32 -8.19 -12.39
N GLU A 194 -2.27 -8.96 -12.87
CA GLU A 194 -2.03 -9.97 -13.88
C GLU A 194 -1.46 -9.33 -15.15
N LEU A 195 -0.83 -10.17 -15.98
CA LEU A 195 -0.29 -9.78 -17.27
C LEU A 195 -1.37 -9.87 -18.34
N PHE A 196 -1.48 -8.84 -19.15
CA PHE A 196 -2.34 -8.84 -20.32
C PHE A 196 -1.49 -8.83 -21.57
N TYR A 197 -1.88 -9.62 -22.55
CA TYR A 197 -1.20 -9.73 -23.83
C TYR A 197 -2.05 -9.07 -24.90
N LEU A 198 -1.45 -8.16 -25.66
CA LEU A 198 -2.07 -7.49 -26.78
C LEU A 198 -1.29 -7.89 -28.03
N SER A 199 -2.00 -8.23 -29.09
CA SER A 199 -1.40 -8.53 -30.39
C SER A 199 -2.19 -7.82 -31.49
N LEU A 200 -1.48 -7.26 -32.47
CA LEU A 200 -2.13 -6.84 -33.70
C LEU A 200 -2.18 -8.04 -34.67
N PRO A 201 -3.38 -8.35 -35.24
CA PRO A 201 -3.49 -9.41 -36.22
C PRO A 201 -2.53 -9.19 -37.38
N THR A 202 -1.94 -10.27 -37.86
CA THR A 202 -1.15 -10.22 -39.11
C THR A 202 -2.07 -9.96 -40.31
N ARG A 203 -1.49 -9.51 -41.43
CA ARG A 203 -2.27 -9.35 -42.67
C ARG A 203 -2.98 -10.63 -43.08
N GLU A 204 -2.30 -11.78 -42.97
CA GLU A 204 -2.86 -13.09 -43.29
C GLU A 204 -4.06 -13.45 -42.40
N THR A 205 -3.99 -13.07 -41.10
CA THR A 205 -5.14 -13.26 -40.17
C THR A 205 -6.30 -12.34 -40.52
N LEU A 206 -6.03 -11.11 -40.92
CA LEU A 206 -7.06 -10.15 -41.35
C LEU A 206 -7.73 -10.60 -42.66
N ASP A 207 -6.95 -11.08 -43.61
CA ASP A 207 -7.46 -11.59 -44.89
C ASP A 207 -8.33 -12.85 -44.66
N SER A 208 -7.90 -13.78 -43.81
CA SER A 208 -8.68 -14.97 -43.46
C SER A 208 -9.99 -14.66 -42.70
N LEU A 209 -9.98 -13.59 -41.87
CA LEU A 209 -11.19 -13.12 -41.19
C LEU A 209 -12.16 -12.43 -42.16
N ALA A 210 -11.65 -11.72 -43.18
CA ALA A 210 -12.46 -11.13 -44.22
C ALA A 210 -13.14 -12.22 -45.07
N ASP A 211 -12.37 -13.21 -45.50
CA ASP A 211 -12.90 -14.36 -46.31
C ASP A 211 -13.97 -15.12 -45.52
N SER A 212 -13.73 -15.42 -44.25
CA SER A 212 -14.72 -16.13 -43.41
C SER A 212 -15.98 -15.30 -43.12
N SER A 213 -15.87 -13.98 -43.13
CA SER A 213 -17.00 -13.07 -42.98
C SER A 213 -17.86 -13.02 -44.27
N GLU A 214 -17.23 -13.00 -45.44
CA GLU A 214 -17.92 -13.06 -46.73
C GLU A 214 -18.63 -14.43 -46.91
N GLU A 215 -18.00 -15.54 -46.58
CA GLU A 215 -18.65 -16.85 -46.63
C GLU A 215 -19.87 -16.95 -45.71
N ASN A 216 -19.81 -16.39 -44.50
CA ASN A 216 -20.94 -16.36 -43.58
C ASN A 216 -22.09 -15.45 -44.04
N ILE A 217 -21.78 -14.38 -44.75
CA ILE A 217 -22.80 -13.49 -45.36
C ILE A 217 -23.48 -14.21 -46.53
N ILE A 218 -22.71 -14.85 -47.38
CA ILE A 218 -23.24 -15.59 -48.57
C ILE A 218 -24.13 -16.74 -48.07
N SER A 219 -23.73 -17.53 -47.09
CA SER A 219 -24.53 -18.62 -46.55
C SER A 219 -25.86 -18.16 -45.91
N LYS A 220 -25.88 -16.96 -45.29
CA LYS A 220 -27.13 -16.35 -44.77
C LYS A 220 -28.04 -15.73 -45.82
N LEU A 221 -27.55 -15.47 -47.01
CA LEU A 221 -28.36 -14.94 -48.12
C LEU A 221 -28.96 -16.07 -48.99
N GLU A 222 -28.44 -17.31 -48.84
CA GLU A 222 -28.91 -18.50 -49.53
C GLU A 222 -29.98 -19.29 -48.74
N GLU A 223 -30.24 -18.92 -47.47
CA GLU A 223 -31.35 -19.42 -46.64
C GLU A 223 -32.60 -18.53 -46.79
#